data_cc1b2eb8d913f7fef8ba673aa5d73243
#
_entry.id   cc1b2eb8d913f7fef8ba673aa5d73243
#
_cell.length_a   1.000
_cell.length_b   1.000
_cell.length_c   1.000
_cell.angle_alpha   90.00
_cell.angle_beta   90.00
_cell.angle_gamma   90.00
#
_symmetry.space_group_name_H-M   'P 1'
#
loop_
_entity.id
_entity.type
_entity.pdbx_description
1 polymer ?
#
loop_
_entity_poly.entity_id
_entity_poly.type
_entity_poly.pdbx_seq_one_letter_code
_entity_poly.pdbx_strand_id
1 'polypeptide(L)'
;MIEISCLDSPASLARTTPSERTALRVGVVQHRWHADTAILRSELDEGIGRAARLGASVVFLPELTLSRYPADTRPENDIPRHGAVQPGAVRPRPSDTAEDLLTGPTFRFAAESARRHGVAVHASLYQQAENPDGSDDGLGLNTAILVSSEGDLLARTHKLHIPVTAGYYEDKFFRQGPAATDAYEVHAPAELGGARLGMPTCWDEWFPEVARLYSLGGAEILVYPTAIGSEPDHPDFDTQPLWQQVIVGNGIANGLFMVAPNRWGDEGTLNFYGSSFISDPYGRVLVQAPRDASAVLVADLDLDQRRDWLTLFPFLSTRRPDTYGRLTEPGPTTAAFPGRAREVRELLGSETGISTSSITRQQVTA
;
A
#
# COMPACT_ATOMS: atom_id res chain seq x y z
N MET A 1 20.62 -10.37 5.48
CA MET A 1 20.01 -9.04 5.20
C MET A 1 21.07 -7.96 5.27
N ILE A 2 21.03 -6.98 4.34
CA ILE A 2 21.86 -5.77 4.36
C ILE A 2 21.26 -4.77 5.36
N GLU A 3 22.08 -4.08 6.15
CA GLU A 3 21.64 -3.02 7.05
C GLU A 3 22.02 -1.65 6.46
N ILE A 4 21.03 -0.75 6.36
CA ILE A 4 21.20 0.62 5.84
C ILE A 4 20.51 1.57 6.83
N SER A 5 21.23 2.57 7.32
CA SER A 5 20.69 3.45 8.34
C SER A 5 21.02 4.92 8.12
N CYS A 6 20.09 5.78 8.57
CA CYS A 6 20.24 7.22 8.71
C CYS A 6 19.79 7.59 10.14
N LEU A 7 20.72 7.46 11.08
CA LEU A 7 20.43 7.60 12.52
C LEU A 7 20.51 9.06 13.03
N ASP A 8 20.96 9.97 12.17
CA ASP A 8 20.87 11.40 12.39
C ASP A 8 19.97 11.98 11.31
N SER A 9 18.78 12.45 11.71
CA SER A 9 17.86 13.08 10.76
C SER A 9 18.55 14.28 10.09
N PRO A 10 18.58 14.38 8.75
CA PRO A 10 19.14 15.55 8.11
C PRO A 10 18.45 16.83 8.59
N ALA A 11 19.22 17.90 8.76
CA ALA A 11 18.69 19.17 9.24
C ALA A 11 17.48 19.63 8.42
N SER A 12 16.47 20.17 9.12
CA SER A 12 15.30 20.77 8.48
C SER A 12 15.73 21.97 7.63
N LEU A 13 15.31 22.00 6.36
CA LEU A 13 15.68 23.08 5.42
C LEU A 13 14.91 24.39 5.68
N ALA A 14 13.77 24.29 6.38
CA ALA A 14 12.87 25.43 6.60
C ALA A 14 12.73 25.80 8.10
N ARG A 15 13.61 25.28 8.97
CA ARG A 15 13.49 25.48 10.41
C ARG A 15 13.80 26.90 10.83
N THR A 16 12.84 27.51 11.50
CA THR A 16 13.00 28.85 12.13
C THR A 16 12.88 28.82 13.65
N THR A 17 12.36 27.72 14.22
CA THR A 17 12.24 27.50 15.66
C THR A 17 12.87 26.16 16.03
N PRO A 18 13.43 25.98 17.23
CA PRO A 18 14.01 24.71 17.63
C PRO A 18 13.02 23.54 17.50
N SER A 19 13.55 22.33 17.35
CA SER A 19 12.72 21.11 17.42
C SER A 19 12.17 20.97 18.84
N GLU A 20 10.88 20.62 18.93
CA GLU A 20 10.19 20.41 20.21
C GLU A 20 10.08 18.93 20.57
N ARG A 21 10.32 18.05 19.57
CA ARG A 21 10.10 16.62 19.68
C ARG A 21 11.39 15.85 19.46
N THR A 22 11.53 14.74 20.18
CA THR A 22 12.56 13.73 19.86
C THR A 22 12.21 13.06 18.54
N ALA A 23 13.21 12.85 17.69
CA ALA A 23 13.02 12.11 16.44
C ALA A 23 12.48 10.71 16.70
N LEU A 24 11.51 10.26 15.89
CA LEU A 24 11.03 8.90 15.92
C LEU A 24 11.94 8.03 15.07
N ARG A 25 12.52 6.99 15.64
CA ARG A 25 13.29 5.99 14.88
C ARG A 25 12.37 4.89 14.38
N VAL A 26 12.37 4.69 13.07
CA VAL A 26 11.54 3.69 12.38
C VAL A 26 12.40 2.70 11.62
N GLY A 27 11.91 1.46 11.50
CA GLY A 27 12.53 0.39 10.73
C GLY A 27 11.65 -0.05 9.57
N VAL A 28 12.28 -0.53 8.48
CA VAL A 28 11.64 -1.20 7.35
C VAL A 28 12.36 -2.51 7.09
N VAL A 29 11.63 -3.58 6.85
CA VAL A 29 12.21 -4.85 6.39
C VAL A 29 11.78 -5.08 4.95
N GLN A 30 12.77 -5.20 4.04
CA GLN A 30 12.60 -5.72 2.69
C GLN A 30 12.98 -7.20 2.68
N HIS A 31 12.08 -8.06 2.22
CA HIS A 31 12.31 -9.50 2.13
C HIS A 31 11.86 -10.05 0.78
N ARG A 32 12.29 -11.28 0.47
CA ARG A 32 11.66 -12.07 -0.60
C ARG A 32 10.68 -13.08 0.00
N TRP A 33 9.67 -13.43 -0.76
CA TRP A 33 8.79 -14.51 -0.36
C TRP A 33 9.49 -15.88 -0.43
N HIS A 34 9.17 -16.76 0.51
CA HIS A 34 9.61 -18.14 0.56
C HIS A 34 8.42 -19.08 0.66
N ALA A 35 8.42 -20.16 -0.13
CA ALA A 35 7.37 -21.19 -0.05
C ALA A 35 7.39 -21.92 1.31
N ASP A 36 8.57 -22.03 1.95
CA ASP A 36 8.69 -22.50 3.32
C ASP A 36 8.37 -21.34 4.28
N THR A 37 7.22 -21.44 4.92
CA THR A 37 6.73 -20.45 5.89
C THR A 37 7.64 -20.28 7.10
N ALA A 38 8.37 -21.32 7.51
CA ALA A 38 9.28 -21.23 8.63
C ALA A 38 10.49 -20.36 8.28
N ILE A 39 11.04 -20.51 7.06
CA ILE A 39 12.12 -19.67 6.54
C ILE A 39 11.66 -18.22 6.43
N LEU A 40 10.48 -17.99 5.83
CA LEU A 40 9.92 -16.64 5.68
C LEU A 40 9.74 -15.94 7.03
N ARG A 41 9.11 -16.61 8.00
CA ARG A 41 8.90 -16.07 9.35
C ARG A 41 10.23 -15.81 10.06
N SER A 42 11.20 -16.71 9.93
CA SER A 42 12.53 -16.53 10.53
C SER A 42 13.27 -15.34 9.94
N GLU A 43 13.22 -15.14 8.62
CA GLU A 43 13.85 -14.00 7.96
C GLU A 43 13.21 -12.67 8.38
N LEU A 44 11.88 -12.61 8.43
CA LEU A 44 11.15 -11.42 8.87
C LEU A 44 11.43 -11.10 10.33
N ASP A 45 11.37 -12.10 11.23
CA ASP A 45 11.65 -11.94 12.67
C ASP A 45 13.09 -11.47 12.91
N GLU A 46 14.06 -12.02 12.17
CA GLU A 46 15.45 -11.56 12.21
C GLU A 46 15.55 -10.08 11.77
N GLY A 47 14.85 -9.69 10.69
CA GLY A 47 14.83 -8.32 10.21
C GLY A 47 14.24 -7.36 11.25
N ILE A 48 13.11 -7.72 11.88
CA ILE A 48 12.50 -6.95 12.97
C ILE A 48 13.49 -6.81 14.13
N GLY A 49 14.12 -7.91 14.54
CA GLY A 49 15.10 -7.89 15.62
C GLY A 49 16.33 -7.03 15.31
N ARG A 50 16.79 -6.98 14.04
CA ARG A 50 17.89 -6.10 13.63
C ARG A 50 17.49 -4.62 13.72
N ALA A 51 16.29 -4.24 13.22
CA ALA A 51 15.77 -2.89 13.33
C ALA A 51 15.61 -2.46 14.81
N ALA A 52 15.10 -3.36 15.66
CA ALA A 52 14.97 -3.13 17.11
C ALA A 52 16.32 -2.88 17.77
N ARG A 53 17.35 -3.67 17.44
CA ARG A 53 18.72 -3.46 17.97
C ARG A 53 19.33 -2.14 17.54
N LEU A 54 18.94 -1.61 16.38
CA LEU A 54 19.31 -0.27 15.93
C LEU A 54 18.45 0.83 16.56
N GLY A 55 17.51 0.46 17.46
CA GLY A 55 16.69 1.37 18.25
C GLY A 55 15.38 1.79 17.59
N ALA A 56 14.90 1.10 16.55
CA ALA A 56 13.59 1.37 15.98
C ALA A 56 12.48 1.14 17.01
N SER A 57 11.51 2.06 17.07
CA SER A 57 10.31 1.94 17.91
C SER A 57 9.18 1.21 17.20
N VAL A 58 9.18 1.23 15.87
CA VAL A 58 8.23 0.56 14.99
C VAL A 58 8.95 0.01 13.77
N VAL A 59 8.51 -1.17 13.30
CA VAL A 59 9.04 -1.81 12.09
C VAL A 59 7.91 -2.06 11.10
N PHE A 60 8.11 -1.63 9.85
CA PHE A 60 7.15 -1.74 8.76
C PHE A 60 7.53 -2.87 7.81
N LEU A 61 6.55 -3.74 7.51
CA LEU A 61 6.70 -4.90 6.63
C LEU A 61 5.92 -4.69 5.32
N PRO A 62 6.33 -5.37 4.23
CA PRO A 62 5.65 -5.29 2.93
C PRO A 62 4.21 -5.80 2.94
N GLU A 63 3.46 -5.43 1.91
CA GLU A 63 2.10 -5.87 1.63
C GLU A 63 1.99 -7.40 1.60
N LEU A 64 0.86 -7.94 2.14
CA LEU A 64 0.58 -9.37 2.22
C LEU A 64 1.76 -10.16 2.81
N THR A 65 2.22 -9.72 3.95
CA THR A 65 3.51 -10.00 4.59
C THR A 65 3.93 -11.47 4.58
N LEU A 66 3.02 -12.40 4.93
CA LEU A 66 3.32 -13.83 4.98
C LEU A 66 2.87 -14.61 3.74
N SER A 67 2.13 -14.00 2.86
CA SER A 67 1.54 -14.67 1.70
C SER A 67 2.42 -14.50 0.45
N ARG A 68 2.43 -15.52 -0.43
CA ARG A 68 2.73 -15.28 -1.83
C ARG A 68 1.74 -14.25 -2.38
N TYR A 69 2.16 -13.42 -3.31
CA TYR A 69 1.22 -12.48 -3.94
C TYR A 69 0.14 -13.26 -4.71
N PRO A 70 -1.14 -13.20 -4.29
CA PRO A 70 -2.16 -14.10 -4.83
C PRO A 70 -2.72 -13.65 -6.18
N ALA A 71 -2.62 -12.35 -6.48
CA ALA A 71 -3.32 -11.73 -7.60
C ALA A 71 -2.48 -11.64 -8.89
N ASP A 72 -1.36 -12.34 -8.97
CA ASP A 72 -0.49 -12.39 -10.16
C ASP A 72 -1.12 -13.15 -11.33
N THR A 73 -2.11 -13.98 -11.06
CA THR A 73 -2.89 -14.74 -12.04
C THR A 73 -4.38 -14.65 -11.74
N ARG A 74 -5.21 -14.78 -12.76
CA ARG A 74 -6.67 -14.86 -12.57
C ARG A 74 -7.03 -16.17 -11.89
N PRO A 75 -7.98 -16.18 -10.94
CA PRO A 75 -8.49 -17.41 -10.35
C PRO A 75 -9.05 -18.36 -11.42
N GLU A 76 -8.94 -19.67 -11.20
CA GLU A 76 -9.44 -20.67 -12.15
C GLU A 76 -10.94 -20.55 -12.46
N ASN A 77 -11.75 -20.07 -11.53
CA ASN A 77 -13.18 -19.85 -11.70
C ASN A 77 -13.53 -18.61 -12.55
N ASP A 78 -12.59 -17.70 -12.77
CA ASP A 78 -12.74 -16.51 -13.61
C ASP A 78 -12.33 -16.78 -15.08
N ILE A 79 -11.74 -17.93 -15.37
CA ILE A 79 -11.33 -18.31 -16.73
C ILE A 79 -12.49 -19.05 -17.40
N PRO A 80 -13.07 -18.52 -18.51
CA PRO A 80 -14.09 -19.24 -19.28
C PRO A 80 -13.53 -20.57 -19.80
N ARG A 81 -13.98 -21.70 -19.29
CA ARG A 81 -13.62 -23.02 -19.83
C ARG A 81 -14.60 -23.42 -20.92
N HIS A 82 -14.09 -23.63 -22.11
CA HIS A 82 -14.81 -24.36 -23.15
C HIS A 82 -14.82 -25.87 -22.77
N GLY A 83 -15.85 -26.30 -22.04
CA GLY A 83 -16.04 -27.71 -21.66
C GLY A 83 -17.05 -27.88 -20.52
N ALA A 84 -17.71 -29.03 -20.48
CA ALA A 84 -18.70 -29.34 -19.43
C ALA A 84 -18.03 -29.43 -18.05
N VAL A 85 -18.45 -28.58 -17.13
CA VAL A 85 -18.08 -28.66 -15.71
C VAL A 85 -18.83 -29.84 -15.10
N GLN A 86 -18.14 -30.73 -14.37
CA GLN A 86 -18.78 -31.77 -13.62
C GLN A 86 -19.72 -31.17 -12.56
N PRO A 87 -21.01 -31.54 -12.53
CA PRO A 87 -21.94 -31.08 -11.49
C PRO A 87 -21.43 -31.49 -10.09
N GLY A 88 -21.33 -30.54 -9.17
CA GLY A 88 -20.95 -30.79 -7.79
C GLY A 88 -19.47 -30.60 -7.43
N ALA A 89 -18.58 -30.22 -8.38
CA ALA A 89 -17.21 -29.83 -8.04
C ALA A 89 -17.20 -28.48 -7.32
N VAL A 90 -16.86 -28.47 -6.04
CA VAL A 90 -16.57 -27.23 -5.28
C VAL A 90 -15.26 -26.65 -5.81
N ARG A 91 -15.30 -25.44 -6.35
CA ARG A 91 -14.09 -24.74 -6.80
C ARG A 91 -13.51 -23.93 -5.65
N PRO A 92 -12.18 -23.95 -5.44
CA PRO A 92 -11.54 -23.05 -4.49
C PRO A 92 -11.88 -21.59 -4.82
N ARG A 93 -12.28 -20.82 -3.80
CA ARG A 93 -12.54 -19.40 -3.93
C ARG A 93 -11.28 -18.63 -3.50
N PRO A 94 -11.04 -17.43 -4.02
CA PRO A 94 -9.93 -16.61 -3.54
C PRO A 94 -9.93 -16.43 -2.03
N SER A 95 -11.09 -16.19 -1.42
CA SER A 95 -11.27 -16.03 0.02
C SER A 95 -10.95 -17.28 0.87
N ASP A 96 -10.82 -18.46 0.28
CA ASP A 96 -10.44 -19.67 1.02
C ASP A 96 -9.01 -19.60 1.58
N THR A 97 -8.17 -18.69 1.05
CA THR A 97 -6.82 -18.40 1.53
C THR A 97 -6.75 -17.18 2.44
N ALA A 98 -7.88 -16.50 2.65
CA ALA A 98 -7.94 -15.34 3.55
C ALA A 98 -7.86 -15.79 5.01
N GLU A 99 -7.30 -14.95 5.86
CA GLU A 99 -7.09 -15.23 7.27
C GLU A 99 -7.97 -14.34 8.17
N ASP A 100 -8.34 -14.87 9.34
CA ASP A 100 -9.01 -14.06 10.36
C ASP A 100 -8.07 -13.00 10.90
N LEU A 101 -8.59 -11.79 11.10
CA LEU A 101 -7.81 -10.61 11.48
C LEU A 101 -7.00 -10.81 12.77
N LEU A 102 -7.58 -11.41 13.81
CA LEU A 102 -6.99 -11.48 15.15
C LEU A 102 -6.40 -12.86 15.48
N THR A 103 -6.85 -13.89 14.80
CA THR A 103 -6.40 -15.26 15.05
C THR A 103 -5.61 -15.86 13.91
N GLY A 104 -5.48 -15.14 12.80
CA GLY A 104 -4.74 -15.54 11.62
C GLY A 104 -3.22 -15.55 11.82
N PRO A 105 -2.50 -16.21 10.93
CA PRO A 105 -1.05 -16.38 11.04
C PRO A 105 -0.28 -15.05 10.99
N THR A 106 -0.74 -14.04 10.23
CA THR A 106 -0.03 -12.75 10.12
C THR A 106 -0.13 -11.94 11.40
N PHE A 107 -1.33 -11.82 12.00
CA PHE A 107 -1.47 -11.13 13.28
C PHE A 107 -0.65 -11.81 14.39
N ARG A 108 -0.74 -13.15 14.47
CA ARG A 108 0.04 -13.90 15.49
C ARG A 108 1.54 -13.69 15.31
N PHE A 109 2.03 -13.74 14.07
CA PHE A 109 3.44 -13.49 13.78
C PHE A 109 3.85 -12.08 14.21
N ALA A 110 3.08 -11.05 13.83
CA ALA A 110 3.36 -9.67 14.19
C ALA A 110 3.36 -9.48 15.72
N ALA A 111 2.37 -10.05 16.44
CA ALA A 111 2.27 -9.98 17.88
C ALA A 111 3.40 -10.72 18.62
N GLU A 112 3.78 -11.90 18.14
CA GLU A 112 4.90 -12.66 18.71
C GLU A 112 6.24 -11.93 18.52
N SER A 113 6.48 -11.40 17.30
CA SER A 113 7.72 -10.65 17.00
C SER A 113 7.77 -9.31 17.73
N ALA A 114 6.64 -8.60 17.83
CA ALA A 114 6.53 -7.35 18.58
C ALA A 114 6.93 -7.56 20.05
N ARG A 115 6.34 -8.54 20.73
CA ARG A 115 6.67 -8.88 22.12
C ARG A 115 8.14 -9.32 22.28
N ARG A 116 8.63 -10.14 21.36
CA ARG A 116 10.02 -10.67 21.42
C ARG A 116 11.05 -9.57 21.33
N HIS A 117 10.80 -8.56 20.51
CA HIS A 117 11.77 -7.52 20.21
C HIS A 117 11.46 -6.18 20.92
N GLY A 118 10.29 -6.06 21.58
CA GLY A 118 9.88 -4.85 22.30
C GLY A 118 9.64 -3.65 21.38
N VAL A 119 9.08 -3.87 20.18
CA VAL A 119 8.82 -2.83 19.17
C VAL A 119 7.44 -3.01 18.57
N ALA A 120 6.80 -1.92 18.16
CA ALA A 120 5.58 -2.04 17.36
C ALA A 120 5.88 -2.65 15.99
N VAL A 121 4.95 -3.47 15.46
CA VAL A 121 5.09 -4.11 14.14
C VAL A 121 3.90 -3.78 13.28
N HIS A 122 4.17 -3.19 12.11
CA HIS A 122 3.19 -3.02 11.05
C HIS A 122 3.32 -4.19 10.07
N ALA A 123 2.20 -4.81 9.72
CA ALA A 123 2.12 -5.91 8.76
C ALA A 123 0.86 -5.77 7.88
N SER A 124 0.74 -6.58 6.85
CA SER A 124 -0.41 -6.59 5.95
C SER A 124 -0.85 -8.02 5.67
N LEU A 125 -2.15 -8.23 5.54
CA LEU A 125 -2.75 -9.54 5.36
C LEU A 125 -3.94 -9.53 4.40
N TYR A 126 -4.21 -10.71 3.81
CA TYR A 126 -5.47 -11.00 3.14
C TYR A 126 -6.52 -11.37 4.19
N GLN A 127 -7.35 -10.40 4.57
CA GLN A 127 -8.33 -10.57 5.63
C GLN A 127 -9.59 -11.25 5.12
N GLN A 128 -10.06 -12.27 5.82
CA GLN A 128 -11.39 -12.82 5.66
C GLN A 128 -12.44 -11.79 6.09
N ALA A 129 -13.39 -11.49 5.23
CA ALA A 129 -14.42 -10.50 5.50
C ALA A 129 -15.71 -10.86 4.75
N GLU A 130 -16.83 -10.74 5.42
CA GLU A 130 -18.17 -10.84 4.83
C GLU A 130 -18.56 -9.47 4.22
N ASN A 131 -19.48 -9.49 3.26
CA ASN A 131 -20.11 -8.28 2.79
C ASN A 131 -21.00 -7.66 3.88
N PRO A 132 -21.23 -6.34 3.87
CA PRO A 132 -22.11 -5.67 4.83
C PRO A 132 -23.55 -6.23 4.85
N ASP A 133 -24.02 -6.82 3.76
CA ASP A 133 -25.33 -7.47 3.64
C ASP A 133 -25.32 -8.96 4.05
N GLY A 134 -24.17 -9.47 4.49
CA GLY A 134 -23.96 -10.87 4.86
C GLY A 134 -23.83 -11.84 3.67
N SER A 135 -23.78 -11.32 2.44
CA SER A 135 -23.52 -12.15 1.26
C SER A 135 -22.03 -12.51 1.17
N ASP A 136 -21.73 -13.63 0.52
CA ASP A 136 -20.36 -14.09 0.28
C ASP A 136 -20.10 -14.07 -1.24
N ASP A 137 -19.31 -13.08 -1.69
CA ASP A 137 -18.87 -12.95 -3.08
C ASP A 137 -17.55 -13.67 -3.37
N GLY A 138 -16.99 -14.38 -2.37
CA GLY A 138 -15.72 -15.09 -2.48
C GLY A 138 -14.49 -14.19 -2.44
N LEU A 139 -14.63 -12.90 -2.05
CA LEU A 139 -13.56 -11.94 -1.91
C LEU A 139 -13.29 -11.65 -0.44
N GLY A 140 -12.10 -11.10 -0.14
CA GLY A 140 -11.76 -10.59 1.18
C GLY A 140 -11.25 -9.14 1.10
N LEU A 141 -10.54 -8.69 2.12
CA LEU A 141 -9.95 -7.36 2.20
C LEU A 141 -8.42 -7.44 2.25
N ASN A 142 -7.76 -6.52 1.59
CA ASN A 142 -6.34 -6.28 1.79
C ASN A 142 -6.20 -5.29 2.96
N THR A 143 -5.62 -5.75 4.07
CA THR A 143 -5.66 -5.03 5.35
C THR A 143 -4.25 -4.82 5.89
N ALA A 144 -3.90 -3.58 6.16
CA ALA A 144 -2.73 -3.21 6.94
C ALA A 144 -3.09 -3.14 8.43
N ILE A 145 -2.22 -3.63 9.29
CA ILE A 145 -2.36 -3.63 10.74
C ILE A 145 -1.13 -3.04 11.42
N LEU A 146 -1.34 -2.41 12.57
CA LEU A 146 -0.29 -2.01 13.48
C LEU A 146 -0.51 -2.73 14.81
N VAL A 147 0.52 -3.43 15.27
CA VAL A 147 0.50 -4.21 16.51
C VAL A 147 1.48 -3.58 17.50
N SER A 148 1.05 -3.40 18.76
CA SER A 148 1.86 -2.82 19.82
C SER A 148 3.05 -3.71 20.23
N SER A 149 4.02 -3.15 20.94
CA SER A 149 5.11 -3.91 21.54
C SER A 149 4.65 -4.99 22.52
N GLU A 150 3.42 -4.85 23.06
CA GLU A 150 2.78 -5.85 23.91
C GLU A 150 1.96 -6.88 23.11
N GLY A 151 1.86 -6.69 21.77
CA GLY A 151 1.18 -7.60 20.86
C GLY A 151 -0.32 -7.38 20.72
N ASP A 152 -0.81 -6.19 21.04
CA ASP A 152 -2.20 -5.81 20.87
C ASP A 152 -2.41 -5.09 19.54
N LEU A 153 -3.58 -5.25 18.92
CA LEU A 153 -3.95 -4.52 17.71
C LEU A 153 -4.20 -3.04 18.07
N LEU A 154 -3.34 -2.14 17.55
CA LEU A 154 -3.46 -0.69 17.73
C LEU A 154 -4.29 -0.03 16.64
N ALA A 155 -4.15 -0.50 15.41
CA ALA A 155 -4.77 0.12 14.25
C ALA A 155 -4.93 -0.87 13.11
N ARG A 156 -5.90 -0.60 12.24
CA ARG A 156 -6.08 -1.29 10.96
C ARG A 156 -6.55 -0.31 9.89
N THR A 157 -6.17 -0.57 8.64
CA THR A 157 -6.62 0.17 7.47
C THR A 157 -6.84 -0.79 6.31
N HIS A 158 -7.92 -0.62 5.57
CA HIS A 158 -8.20 -1.41 4.37
C HIS A 158 -7.72 -0.68 3.12
N LYS A 159 -7.14 -1.40 2.18
CA LYS A 159 -6.77 -0.87 0.86
C LYS A 159 -8.02 -0.35 0.15
N LEU A 160 -8.00 0.91 -0.26
CA LEU A 160 -9.15 1.58 -0.86
C LEU A 160 -9.20 1.40 -2.37
N HIS A 161 -8.06 1.52 -3.04
CA HIS A 161 -7.94 1.42 -4.48
C HIS A 161 -7.37 0.06 -4.86
N ILE A 162 -8.06 -0.65 -5.75
CA ILE A 162 -7.73 -2.02 -6.15
C ILE A 162 -7.23 -2.00 -7.59
N PRO A 163 -5.96 -2.43 -7.86
CA PRO A 163 -5.45 -2.54 -9.22
C PRO A 163 -6.14 -3.66 -10.00
N VAL A 164 -6.14 -3.50 -11.32
CA VAL A 164 -6.86 -4.38 -12.25
C VAL A 164 -6.09 -4.56 -13.56
N THR A 165 -4.76 -4.48 -13.51
CA THR A 165 -3.88 -4.65 -14.67
C THR A 165 -3.33 -6.07 -14.75
N ALA A 166 -2.69 -6.43 -15.87
CA ALA A 166 -2.05 -7.73 -16.04
C ALA A 166 -1.01 -7.99 -14.92
N GLY A 167 -1.07 -9.17 -14.29
CA GLY A 167 -0.24 -9.53 -13.16
C GLY A 167 -0.70 -8.94 -11.82
N TYR A 168 -1.70 -8.06 -11.81
CA TYR A 168 -2.28 -7.43 -10.63
C TYR A 168 -3.80 -7.48 -10.68
N TYR A 169 -4.36 -8.71 -10.74
CA TYR A 169 -5.80 -8.97 -10.81
C TYR A 169 -6.46 -8.92 -9.44
N GLU A 170 -6.17 -7.85 -8.68
CA GLU A 170 -6.61 -7.75 -7.29
C GLU A 170 -8.13 -7.66 -7.14
N ASP A 171 -8.84 -7.15 -8.16
CA ASP A 171 -10.30 -7.14 -8.23
C ASP A 171 -10.96 -8.53 -8.18
N LYS A 172 -10.16 -9.59 -8.33
CA LYS A 172 -10.61 -10.98 -8.24
C LYS A 172 -10.36 -11.60 -6.87
N PHE A 173 -9.67 -10.89 -5.98
CA PHE A 173 -9.30 -11.35 -4.64
C PHE A 173 -9.83 -10.42 -3.56
N PHE A 174 -9.78 -9.11 -3.79
CA PHE A 174 -10.08 -8.12 -2.78
C PHE A 174 -11.23 -7.21 -3.19
N ARG A 175 -12.09 -6.93 -2.22
CA ARG A 175 -13.01 -5.78 -2.28
C ARG A 175 -12.24 -4.51 -2.01
N GLN A 176 -12.75 -3.40 -2.54
CA GLN A 176 -12.33 -2.07 -2.09
C GLN A 176 -12.63 -1.90 -0.60
N GLY A 177 -11.73 -1.24 0.12
CA GLY A 177 -11.98 -0.84 1.50
C GLY A 177 -13.27 -0.03 1.60
N PRO A 178 -14.06 -0.19 2.68
CA PRO A 178 -15.32 0.53 2.84
C PRO A 178 -15.13 2.04 2.77
N ALA A 179 -16.02 2.73 2.06
CA ALA A 179 -16.10 4.19 2.03
C ALA A 179 -16.77 4.70 3.33
N ALA A 180 -16.21 4.36 4.48
CA ALA A 180 -16.67 4.76 5.78
C ALA A 180 -15.94 6.02 6.29
N THR A 181 -16.37 6.57 7.42
CA THR A 181 -15.75 7.76 8.01
C THR A 181 -14.30 7.56 8.44
N ASP A 182 -13.88 6.32 8.63
CA ASP A 182 -12.53 5.87 9.01
C ASP A 182 -11.64 5.47 7.81
N ALA A 183 -12.10 5.64 6.57
CA ALA A 183 -11.35 5.28 5.37
C ALA A 183 -9.93 5.90 5.32
N TYR A 184 -9.77 7.10 5.90
CA TYR A 184 -8.50 7.84 5.98
C TYR A 184 -8.13 8.15 7.43
N GLU A 185 -8.40 7.22 8.34
CA GLU A 185 -8.11 7.42 9.76
C GLU A 185 -6.62 7.60 10.02
N VAL A 186 -6.31 8.60 10.85
CA VAL A 186 -4.95 8.89 11.31
C VAL A 186 -4.79 8.35 12.73
N HIS A 187 -3.89 7.41 12.91
CA HIS A 187 -3.61 6.77 14.19
C HIS A 187 -2.45 7.46 14.90
N ALA A 188 -2.57 7.65 16.21
CA ALA A 188 -1.54 8.30 17.03
C ALA A 188 -1.22 7.46 18.29
N PRO A 189 -0.55 6.29 18.14
CA PRO A 189 -0.24 5.43 19.26
C PRO A 189 0.67 6.12 20.27
N ALA A 190 0.32 6.01 21.56
CA ALA A 190 1.10 6.64 22.65
C ALA A 190 2.53 6.11 22.72
N GLU A 191 2.74 4.81 22.44
CA GLU A 191 4.06 4.16 22.46
C GLU A 191 5.01 4.69 21.37
N LEU A 192 4.47 5.34 20.31
CA LEU A 192 5.27 6.02 19.29
C LEU A 192 5.40 7.53 19.55
N GLY A 193 5.25 7.96 20.81
CA GLY A 193 5.35 9.37 21.19
C GLY A 193 4.25 10.25 20.58
N GLY A 194 3.10 9.65 20.23
CA GLY A 194 1.99 10.33 19.58
C GLY A 194 2.27 10.75 18.13
N ALA A 195 3.23 10.12 17.46
CA ALA A 195 3.43 10.27 16.02
C ALA A 195 2.16 9.86 15.26
N ARG A 196 1.78 10.66 14.27
CA ARG A 196 0.50 10.52 13.57
C ARG A 196 0.69 9.79 12.25
N LEU A 197 0.20 8.55 12.18
CA LEU A 197 0.40 7.65 11.05
C LEU A 197 -0.88 7.49 10.23
N GLY A 198 -0.75 7.57 8.89
CA GLY A 198 -1.67 6.98 7.94
C GLY A 198 -1.09 5.70 7.38
N MET A 199 -1.93 4.69 7.13
CA MET A 199 -1.49 3.37 6.66
C MET A 199 -2.25 2.95 5.39
N PRO A 200 -2.25 3.78 4.31
CA PRO A 200 -2.73 3.33 3.01
C PRO A 200 -1.85 2.20 2.45
N THR A 201 -2.32 1.49 1.44
CA THR A 201 -1.62 0.29 0.94
C THR A 201 -1.35 0.36 -0.56
N CYS A 202 -0.09 0.15 -0.97
CA CYS A 202 0.37 -0.11 -2.34
C CYS A 202 -0.30 0.81 -3.38
N TRP A 203 -1.28 0.31 -4.15
CA TRP A 203 -1.96 1.06 -5.22
C TRP A 203 -2.54 2.41 -4.79
N ASP A 204 -2.86 2.60 -3.50
CA ASP A 204 -3.28 3.89 -2.93
C ASP A 204 -2.22 5.00 -3.13
N GLU A 205 -0.95 4.64 -3.31
CA GLU A 205 0.17 5.57 -3.48
C GLU A 205 0.11 6.40 -4.76
N TRP A 206 -0.58 5.87 -5.79
CA TRP A 206 -0.73 6.53 -7.09
C TRP A 206 -1.78 7.65 -7.08
N PHE A 207 -2.61 7.73 -6.05
CA PHE A 207 -3.70 8.70 -5.91
C PHE A 207 -3.29 9.87 -5.03
N PRO A 208 -3.02 11.08 -5.59
CA PRO A 208 -2.66 12.25 -4.80
C PRO A 208 -3.70 12.61 -3.74
N GLU A 209 -4.97 12.27 -3.97
CA GLU A 209 -6.08 12.47 -3.05
C GLU A 209 -5.86 11.72 -1.73
N VAL A 210 -5.30 10.51 -1.76
CA VAL A 210 -5.02 9.70 -0.57
C VAL A 210 -4.05 10.44 0.34
N ALA A 211 -2.88 10.82 -0.16
CA ALA A 211 -1.89 11.56 0.63
C ALA A 211 -2.44 12.89 1.13
N ARG A 212 -3.27 13.57 0.31
CA ARG A 212 -3.90 14.83 0.70
C ARG A 212 -4.91 14.64 1.84
N LEU A 213 -5.75 13.63 1.79
CA LEU A 213 -6.77 13.37 2.83
C LEU A 213 -6.11 13.00 4.15
N TYR A 214 -5.10 12.12 4.15
CA TYR A 214 -4.33 11.81 5.35
C TYR A 214 -3.62 13.05 5.92
N SER A 215 -3.01 13.87 5.06
CA SER A 215 -2.34 15.10 5.51
C SER A 215 -3.32 16.11 6.12
N LEU A 216 -4.52 16.26 5.54
CA LEU A 216 -5.60 17.08 6.11
C LEU A 216 -6.10 16.51 7.45
N GLY A 217 -6.13 15.19 7.61
CA GLY A 217 -6.38 14.49 8.87
C GLY A 217 -5.26 14.67 9.90
N GLY A 218 -4.14 15.27 9.49
CA GLY A 218 -3.00 15.59 10.36
C GLY A 218 -1.95 14.49 10.43
N ALA A 219 -1.93 13.54 9.51
CA ALA A 219 -0.84 12.57 9.43
C ALA A 219 0.51 13.28 9.24
N GLU A 220 1.54 12.70 9.82
CA GLU A 220 2.94 13.11 9.70
C GLU A 220 3.75 12.10 8.88
N ILE A 221 3.34 10.84 8.94
CA ILE A 221 3.96 9.71 8.27
C ILE A 221 2.87 8.98 7.47
N LEU A 222 3.14 8.67 6.21
CA LEU A 222 2.38 7.66 5.46
C LEU A 222 3.22 6.42 5.23
N VAL A 223 2.60 5.28 5.49
CA VAL A 223 3.20 3.97 5.25
C VAL A 223 2.42 3.29 4.13
N TYR A 224 3.13 2.92 3.08
CA TYR A 224 2.59 2.15 1.95
C TYR A 224 3.23 0.76 1.93
N PRO A 225 2.69 -0.24 2.66
CA PRO A 225 3.10 -1.62 2.45
C PRO A 225 2.81 -1.99 1.00
N THR A 226 3.82 -2.48 0.30
CA THR A 226 3.79 -2.61 -1.15
C THR A 226 4.21 -4.01 -1.59
N ALA A 227 3.60 -4.48 -2.67
CA ALA A 227 4.01 -5.64 -3.47
C ALA A 227 3.94 -5.22 -4.94
N ILE A 228 4.97 -4.52 -5.41
CA ILE A 228 5.06 -4.00 -6.78
C ILE A 228 6.37 -4.43 -7.44
N GLY A 229 6.30 -4.75 -8.72
CA GLY A 229 7.42 -5.27 -9.49
C GLY A 229 7.26 -5.04 -10.99
N SER A 230 7.64 -6.06 -11.77
CA SER A 230 7.58 -6.03 -13.23
C SER A 230 6.14 -5.88 -13.76
N GLU A 231 6.05 -5.34 -14.97
CA GLU A 231 4.79 -5.23 -15.71
C GLU A 231 4.75 -6.35 -16.77
N PRO A 232 3.95 -7.43 -16.58
CA PRO A 232 3.99 -8.59 -17.49
C PRO A 232 3.70 -8.25 -18.96
N ASP A 233 2.81 -7.29 -19.23
CA ASP A 233 2.48 -6.86 -20.58
C ASP A 233 3.50 -5.84 -21.16
N HIS A 234 4.43 -5.36 -20.33
CA HIS A 234 5.46 -4.37 -20.69
C HIS A 234 6.82 -4.73 -20.08
N PRO A 235 7.42 -5.89 -20.43
CA PRO A 235 8.59 -6.43 -19.74
C PRO A 235 9.85 -5.54 -19.83
N ASP A 236 9.93 -4.67 -20.84
CA ASP A 236 11.04 -3.72 -21.01
C ASP A 236 10.82 -2.39 -20.28
N PHE A 237 9.68 -2.21 -19.62
CA PHE A 237 9.35 -0.97 -18.93
C PHE A 237 9.64 -1.07 -17.42
N ASP A 238 10.71 -0.43 -16.99
CA ASP A 238 11.05 -0.30 -15.57
C ASP A 238 10.20 0.78 -14.91
N THR A 239 9.20 0.38 -14.14
CA THR A 239 8.29 1.29 -13.43
C THR A 239 8.79 1.74 -12.06
N GLN A 240 9.89 1.17 -11.54
CA GLN A 240 10.43 1.50 -10.22
C GLN A 240 10.73 3.01 -10.03
N PRO A 241 11.36 3.71 -10.98
CA PRO A 241 11.62 5.14 -10.81
C PRO A 241 10.34 5.99 -10.72
N LEU A 242 9.28 5.61 -11.45
CA LEU A 242 7.99 6.31 -11.40
C LEU A 242 7.30 6.09 -10.07
N TRP A 243 7.30 4.84 -9.58
CA TRP A 243 6.78 4.46 -8.27
C TRP A 243 7.42 5.29 -7.15
N GLN A 244 8.74 5.37 -7.11
CA GLN A 244 9.45 6.15 -6.10
C GLN A 244 9.14 7.65 -6.23
N GLN A 245 9.12 8.19 -7.45
CA GLN A 245 8.89 9.60 -7.69
C GLN A 245 7.47 10.04 -7.28
N VAL A 246 6.44 9.25 -7.57
CA VAL A 246 5.07 9.61 -7.19
C VAL A 246 4.90 9.63 -5.68
N ILE A 247 5.47 8.67 -4.95
CA ILE A 247 5.43 8.63 -3.48
C ILE A 247 6.16 9.84 -2.90
N VAL A 248 7.38 10.10 -3.35
CA VAL A 248 8.18 11.27 -2.90
C VAL A 248 7.45 12.58 -3.22
N GLY A 249 6.89 12.72 -4.43
CA GLY A 249 6.13 13.89 -4.84
C GLY A 249 4.89 14.13 -3.97
N ASN A 250 4.17 13.07 -3.63
CA ASN A 250 3.05 13.12 -2.69
C ASN A 250 3.51 13.54 -1.29
N GLY A 251 4.69 13.09 -0.84
CA GLY A 251 5.30 13.52 0.42
C GLY A 251 5.57 15.02 0.45
N ILE A 252 6.24 15.54 -0.57
CA ILE A 252 6.57 16.97 -0.71
C ILE A 252 5.29 17.83 -0.70
N ALA A 253 4.32 17.49 -1.56
CA ALA A 253 3.09 18.27 -1.73
C ALA A 253 2.18 18.28 -0.48
N ASN A 254 2.42 17.38 0.47
CA ASN A 254 1.60 17.18 1.66
C ASN A 254 2.37 17.34 2.98
N GLY A 255 3.69 17.58 2.93
CA GLY A 255 4.54 17.72 4.10
C GLY A 255 4.62 16.43 4.92
N LEU A 256 4.83 15.28 4.28
CA LEU A 256 4.77 13.96 4.91
C LEU A 256 6.11 13.23 4.80
N PHE A 257 6.47 12.51 5.85
CA PHE A 257 7.41 11.41 5.72
C PHE A 257 6.74 10.25 5.01
N MET A 258 7.44 9.63 4.06
CA MET A 258 6.94 8.49 3.29
C MET A 258 7.76 7.25 3.63
N VAL A 259 7.09 6.17 3.97
CA VAL A 259 7.69 4.87 4.29
C VAL A 259 7.10 3.83 3.34
N ALA A 260 7.92 3.28 2.46
CA ALA A 260 7.48 2.36 1.41
C ALA A 260 8.23 1.02 1.51
N PRO A 261 7.77 0.09 2.37
CA PRO A 261 8.29 -1.27 2.41
C PRO A 261 7.78 -2.05 1.21
N ASN A 262 8.68 -2.58 0.39
CA ASN A 262 8.36 -3.45 -0.73
C ASN A 262 9.05 -4.81 -0.57
N ARG A 263 8.53 -5.84 -1.22
CA ARG A 263 9.21 -7.15 -1.36
C ARG A 263 10.12 -7.16 -2.58
N TRP A 264 11.02 -8.13 -2.69
CA TRP A 264 11.88 -8.33 -3.84
C TRP A 264 11.87 -9.78 -4.31
N GLY A 265 12.28 -10.00 -5.56
CA GLY A 265 12.53 -11.32 -6.13
C GLY A 265 11.38 -11.87 -6.95
N ASP A 266 11.66 -13.01 -7.57
CA ASP A 266 10.77 -13.68 -8.51
C ASP A 266 9.75 -14.54 -7.74
N GLU A 267 8.46 -14.30 -7.99
CA GLU A 267 7.33 -15.12 -7.50
C GLU A 267 6.59 -15.82 -8.67
N GLY A 268 7.23 -15.95 -9.83
CA GLY A 268 6.70 -16.62 -11.01
C GLY A 268 6.24 -15.64 -12.07
N THR A 269 5.02 -15.13 -12.02
CA THR A 269 4.50 -14.16 -13.00
C THR A 269 5.10 -12.76 -12.81
N LEU A 270 5.38 -12.39 -11.57
CA LEU A 270 5.93 -11.08 -11.19
C LEU A 270 7.33 -11.23 -10.62
N ASN A 271 8.22 -10.32 -11.02
CA ASN A 271 9.49 -10.09 -10.37
C ASN A 271 9.44 -8.76 -9.61
N PHE A 272 9.35 -8.83 -8.29
CA PHE A 272 9.27 -7.66 -7.40
C PHE A 272 10.63 -6.97 -7.33
N TYR A 273 10.64 -5.64 -7.47
CA TYR A 273 11.89 -4.89 -7.65
C TYR A 273 12.47 -4.29 -6.35
N GLY A 274 11.99 -4.71 -5.18
CA GLY A 274 12.56 -4.23 -3.93
C GLY A 274 12.52 -2.71 -3.80
N SER A 275 13.67 -2.09 -3.62
CA SER A 275 13.83 -0.63 -3.56
C SER A 275 13.04 0.03 -2.43
N SER A 276 12.71 -0.69 -1.35
CA SER A 276 12.06 -0.10 -0.17
C SER A 276 12.80 1.16 0.27
N PHE A 277 12.09 2.19 0.68
CA PHE A 277 12.74 3.46 1.04
C PHE A 277 11.96 4.23 2.10
N ILE A 278 12.64 5.22 2.68
CA ILE A 278 12.06 6.24 3.56
C ILE A 278 12.48 7.60 3.01
N SER A 279 11.53 8.53 2.87
CA SER A 279 11.83 9.91 2.50
C SER A 279 11.22 10.91 3.47
N ASP A 280 11.81 12.10 3.53
CA ASP A 280 11.35 13.19 4.37
C ASP A 280 10.40 14.16 3.61
N PRO A 281 9.79 15.14 4.32
CA PRO A 281 8.87 16.12 3.71
C PRO A 281 9.48 17.02 2.62
N TYR A 282 10.80 17.07 2.52
CA TYR A 282 11.53 17.83 1.48
C TYR A 282 11.85 16.96 0.25
N GLY A 283 11.47 15.68 0.28
CA GLY A 283 11.70 14.71 -0.79
C GLY A 283 13.09 14.07 -0.78
N ARG A 284 13.88 14.26 0.29
CA ARG A 284 15.17 13.57 0.43
C ARG A 284 14.92 12.11 0.80
N VAL A 285 15.49 11.19 0.03
CA VAL A 285 15.50 9.76 0.37
C VAL A 285 16.55 9.57 1.46
N LEU A 286 16.10 9.23 2.68
CA LEU A 286 16.95 9.05 3.85
C LEU A 286 17.71 7.72 3.79
N VAL A 287 17.00 6.67 3.41
CA VAL A 287 17.51 5.30 3.23
C VAL A 287 16.76 4.61 2.10
N GLN A 288 17.46 3.76 1.36
CA GLN A 288 16.89 2.95 0.27
C GLN A 288 17.54 1.59 0.21
N ALA A 289 16.75 0.54 0.09
CA ALA A 289 17.21 -0.82 -0.11
C ALA A 289 17.64 -1.09 -1.56
N PRO A 290 18.52 -2.06 -1.82
CA PRO A 290 18.81 -2.53 -3.17
C PRO A 290 17.56 -3.21 -3.78
N ARG A 291 17.61 -3.44 -5.09
CA ARG A 291 16.49 -4.04 -5.83
C ARG A 291 16.36 -5.55 -5.63
N ASP A 292 17.46 -6.22 -5.30
CA ASP A 292 17.66 -7.65 -5.44
C ASP A 292 18.24 -8.33 -4.18
N ALA A 293 18.03 -7.71 -3.03
CA ALA A 293 18.50 -8.28 -1.77
C ALA A 293 17.57 -7.95 -0.60
N SER A 294 17.51 -8.84 0.37
CA SER A 294 16.83 -8.58 1.65
C SER A 294 17.62 -7.55 2.46
N ALA A 295 16.90 -6.57 3.02
CA ALA A 295 17.50 -5.45 3.73
C ALA A 295 16.67 -5.02 4.95
N VAL A 296 17.37 -4.41 5.90
CA VAL A 296 16.79 -3.68 7.02
C VAL A 296 17.18 -2.23 6.88
N LEU A 297 16.20 -1.35 6.79
CA LEU A 297 16.38 0.09 6.75
C LEU A 297 16.00 0.68 8.11
N VAL A 298 16.79 1.61 8.63
CA VAL A 298 16.45 2.35 9.86
C VAL A 298 16.72 3.83 9.66
N ALA A 299 15.75 4.67 10.01
CA ALA A 299 15.92 6.12 9.90
C ALA A 299 15.29 6.84 11.10
N ASP A 300 15.91 7.96 11.48
CA ASP A 300 15.36 8.94 12.40
C ASP A 300 14.49 9.94 11.66
N LEU A 301 13.26 10.11 12.11
CA LEU A 301 12.29 11.05 11.55
C LEU A 301 12.11 12.23 12.50
N ASP A 302 12.65 13.38 12.16
CA ASP A 302 12.39 14.64 12.85
C ASP A 302 11.02 15.19 12.42
N LEU A 303 9.96 14.77 13.12
CA LEU A 303 8.57 15.05 12.75
C LEU A 303 8.23 16.55 12.71
N ASP A 304 9.04 17.41 13.36
CA ASP A 304 8.88 18.85 13.28
C ASP A 304 9.23 19.42 11.89
N GLN A 305 9.92 18.67 11.03
CA GLN A 305 10.14 19.06 9.63
C GLN A 305 8.83 19.27 8.86
N ARG A 306 7.76 18.52 9.19
CA ARG A 306 6.42 18.76 8.65
C ARG A 306 5.92 20.16 8.98
N ARG A 307 6.00 20.56 10.26
CA ARG A 307 5.63 21.91 10.71
C ARG A 307 6.44 22.96 9.96
N ASP A 308 7.76 22.79 9.92
CA ASP A 308 8.69 23.75 9.31
C ASP A 308 8.38 23.94 7.82
N TRP A 309 8.16 22.83 7.08
CA TRP A 309 7.84 22.86 5.65
C TRP A 309 6.49 23.50 5.36
N LEU A 310 5.43 23.10 6.08
CA LEU A 310 4.09 23.64 5.90
C LEU A 310 3.92 25.07 6.44
N THR A 311 4.84 25.55 7.27
CA THR A 311 4.90 26.97 7.67
C THR A 311 5.51 27.79 6.54
N LEU A 312 6.58 27.32 5.90
CA LEU A 312 7.21 28.02 4.77
C LEU A 312 6.30 28.03 3.53
N PHE A 313 5.70 26.86 3.21
CA PHE A 313 4.75 26.69 2.11
C PHE A 313 3.41 26.16 2.62
N PRO A 314 2.45 27.04 2.94
CA PRO A 314 1.21 26.67 3.60
C PRO A 314 0.19 26.01 2.64
N PHE A 315 0.57 24.94 1.96
CA PHE A 315 -0.22 24.25 0.93
C PHE A 315 -1.62 23.87 1.40
N LEU A 316 -1.78 23.47 2.67
CA LEU A 316 -3.05 22.98 3.18
C LEU A 316 -4.06 24.11 3.40
N SER A 317 -3.60 25.29 3.86
CA SER A 317 -4.47 26.45 4.14
C SER A 317 -4.76 27.31 2.90
N THR A 318 -3.91 27.22 1.86
CA THR A 318 -4.10 27.98 0.62
C THR A 318 -4.86 27.20 -0.47
N ARG A 319 -5.42 26.03 -0.12
CA ARG A 319 -6.25 25.24 -1.03
C ARG A 319 -7.52 26.00 -1.44
N ARG A 320 -8.03 25.66 -2.60
CA ARG A 320 -9.29 26.18 -3.15
C ARG A 320 -10.36 25.07 -3.25
N PRO A 321 -10.88 24.55 -2.10
CA PRO A 321 -11.85 23.46 -2.09
C PRO A 321 -13.09 23.76 -2.93
N ASP A 322 -13.46 25.05 -3.06
CA ASP A 322 -14.55 25.54 -3.90
C ASP A 322 -14.38 25.23 -5.39
N THR A 323 -13.15 24.89 -5.84
CA THR A 323 -12.85 24.54 -7.24
C THR A 323 -12.71 23.02 -7.47
N TYR A 324 -12.76 22.19 -6.41
CA TYR A 324 -12.42 20.76 -6.47
C TYR A 324 -13.64 19.84 -6.63
N GLY A 325 -14.85 20.39 -6.83
CA GLY A 325 -16.09 19.59 -6.93
C GLY A 325 -16.00 18.45 -7.94
N ARG A 326 -15.31 18.67 -9.06
CA ARG A 326 -15.13 17.66 -10.11
C ARG A 326 -14.32 16.43 -9.68
N LEU A 327 -13.52 16.51 -8.61
CA LEU A 327 -12.79 15.34 -8.08
C LEU A 327 -13.73 14.27 -7.50
N THR A 328 -14.96 14.65 -7.15
CA THR A 328 -15.97 13.73 -6.61
C THR A 328 -16.95 13.23 -7.67
N GLU A 329 -16.85 13.72 -8.90
CA GLU A 329 -17.66 13.25 -10.02
C GLU A 329 -17.06 11.95 -10.58
N PRO A 330 -17.88 10.99 -11.02
CA PRO A 330 -17.37 9.82 -11.74
C PRO A 330 -16.52 10.24 -12.93
N GLY A 331 -15.34 9.67 -13.05
CA GLY A 331 -14.46 9.91 -14.20
C GLY A 331 -15.11 9.49 -15.53
N PRO A 332 -14.65 10.02 -16.67
CA PRO A 332 -15.13 9.60 -17.98
C PRO A 332 -14.79 8.11 -18.20
N THR A 333 -15.81 7.28 -18.25
CA THR A 333 -15.70 5.81 -18.35
C THR A 333 -15.06 5.31 -19.64
N THR A 334 -14.92 6.16 -20.68
CA THR A 334 -14.53 5.73 -22.02
C THR A 334 -13.25 6.34 -22.58
N ALA A 335 -12.79 7.49 -22.09
CA ALA A 335 -11.65 8.21 -22.67
C ALA A 335 -10.32 7.99 -21.95
N ALA A 336 -10.35 7.58 -20.67
CA ALA A 336 -9.16 7.52 -19.81
C ALA A 336 -8.44 6.15 -19.85
N PHE A 337 -9.06 5.07 -20.33
CA PHE A 337 -8.51 3.71 -20.29
C PHE A 337 -8.63 3.00 -21.64
N PRO A 338 -7.84 3.36 -22.65
CA PRO A 338 -7.93 2.73 -23.98
C PRO A 338 -7.69 1.21 -23.96
N GLY A 339 -6.95 0.68 -22.98
CA GLY A 339 -6.71 -0.77 -22.85
C GLY A 339 -7.90 -1.58 -22.35
N ARG A 340 -8.86 -0.96 -21.64
CA ARG A 340 -10.08 -1.60 -21.10
C ARG A 340 -11.37 -1.36 -21.89
N ALA A 341 -11.32 -0.55 -22.92
CA ALA A 341 -12.50 -0.24 -23.72
C ALA A 341 -13.24 -1.50 -24.26
N ARG A 342 -12.57 -2.63 -24.31
CA ARG A 342 -13.12 -3.91 -24.75
C ARG A 342 -13.88 -4.64 -23.62
N GLU A 343 -13.33 -4.72 -22.41
CA GLU A 343 -13.97 -5.38 -21.27
C GLU A 343 -15.13 -4.56 -20.69
N VAL A 344 -15.00 -3.25 -20.62
CA VAL A 344 -16.07 -2.36 -20.16
C VAL A 344 -17.24 -2.32 -21.17
N ARG A 345 -16.98 -2.45 -22.48
CA ARG A 345 -18.06 -2.60 -23.48
C ARG A 345 -18.79 -3.92 -23.35
N GLU A 346 -18.12 -5.00 -22.99
CA GLU A 346 -18.75 -6.30 -22.77
C GLU A 346 -19.61 -6.30 -21.51
N LEU A 347 -19.19 -5.63 -20.44
CA LEU A 347 -19.97 -5.49 -19.20
C LEU A 347 -21.16 -4.54 -19.35
N LEU A 348 -21.01 -3.41 -20.03
CA LEU A 348 -22.09 -2.44 -20.26
C LEU A 348 -23.01 -2.82 -21.42
N GLY A 349 -22.53 -3.61 -22.39
CA GLY A 349 -23.31 -4.08 -23.55
C GLY A 349 -24.36 -5.12 -23.22
N SER A 350 -24.29 -5.76 -22.03
CA SER A 350 -25.29 -6.75 -21.59
C SER A 350 -26.52 -6.12 -20.91
N GLU A 351 -26.44 -4.87 -20.47
CA GLU A 351 -27.54 -4.21 -19.74
C GLU A 351 -28.32 -3.14 -20.53
N THR A 352 -27.76 -2.62 -21.64
CA THR A 352 -28.46 -1.61 -22.43
C THR A 352 -28.54 -2.02 -23.89
N GLY A 353 -29.71 -2.51 -24.30
CA GLY A 353 -30.05 -2.81 -25.68
C GLY A 353 -30.08 -1.58 -26.59
N ILE A 354 -29.01 -0.78 -26.62
CA ILE A 354 -28.88 0.39 -27.52
C ILE A 354 -28.04 -0.01 -28.74
N SER A 355 -28.71 -0.16 -29.84
CA SER A 355 -28.16 -0.36 -31.18
C SER A 355 -27.20 0.78 -31.57
N THR A 356 -25.94 0.46 -31.82
CA THR A 356 -24.97 1.39 -32.41
C THR A 356 -25.07 1.41 -33.94
N SER A 357 -26.12 2.02 -34.47
CA SER A 357 -26.15 2.45 -35.89
C SER A 357 -26.23 3.95 -35.94
N SER A 358 -25.27 4.56 -36.61
CA SER A 358 -25.16 5.97 -37.04
C SER A 358 -24.46 6.96 -36.12
N ILE A 359 -23.14 7.06 -36.25
CA ILE A 359 -22.46 8.35 -36.20
C ILE A 359 -21.54 8.42 -37.42
N THR A 360 -22.06 9.16 -38.42
CA THR A 360 -21.37 9.53 -39.66
C THR A 360 -20.27 10.55 -39.33
N ARG A 361 -19.07 10.34 -39.87
CA ARG A 361 -17.96 11.30 -39.89
C ARG A 361 -18.40 12.63 -40.49
N GLN A 362 -18.28 13.73 -39.74
CA GLN A 362 -18.11 15.03 -40.34
C GLN A 362 -16.63 15.45 -40.24
N GLN A 363 -16.03 15.63 -41.40
CA GLN A 363 -14.72 16.27 -41.58
C GLN A 363 -14.81 17.73 -41.11
N VAL A 364 -13.85 18.16 -40.32
CA VAL A 364 -13.57 19.58 -40.10
C VAL A 364 -12.32 19.92 -40.89
N THR A 365 -12.54 20.66 -41.98
CA THR A 365 -11.52 21.46 -42.68
C THR A 365 -11.64 22.90 -42.23
N ALA A 366 -10.55 23.47 -41.83
CA ALA A 366 -10.02 24.83 -41.75
C ALA A 366 -9.48 25.19 -40.39
#